data_6f979e1b39a85bbdc0265d708b3c7ee5
#
_entry.id   6f979e1b39a85bbdc0265d708b3c7ee5
#
_cell.length_a   1.000
_cell.length_b   1.000
_cell.length_c   1.000
_cell.angle_alpha   90.00
_cell.angle_beta   90.00
_cell.angle_gamma   90.00
#
_symmetry.space_group_name_H-M   'P 1'
#
loop_
_entity.id
_entity.type
_entity.pdbx_description
1 polymer ?
#
loop_
_entity_poly.entity_id
_entity_poly.type
_entity_poly.pdbx_seq_one_letter_code
_entity_poly.pdbx_strand_id
1 'polypeptide(L)'
;MTVDLSPATLHARVVVDELIRNGMQEAVLCPGSRSTPLAFALAAAEAAGRLTLHVRVDERSAGFFALGLTAVSGTPVAVVCTSGSAVANLHPAAVEARFNHRQVVFLTANRPPEMEGVGAQQTIVQRGIFAHDVVDELILPAAGREVEAQADMQGWNAHWRAALCRIMARAAASAGPVHIDIPFREPLTPPVDGPVSPGDVAVPPTDEAFLPRCWQGRPAQRPWTEVCDTATVDLSLRTLVIAGQGSWELPALAGVPTLCEPGGRTFGVPLNPLCVPALLADPTTAPQQLVVVGKPTLHRSVTRLLADPTRPQIVVTAPTAPTEWADVAGQAQTACTNLTVTGESPQRWLAACAEADGTARAHVLDVLAGLRAGQRDADPGWLPSGLEVAYAVGEAVAADPTLLLFVGSSNPVRDLAVTHPDLGPHCWVNRGASGIDGNISTAMGLALHHPGPVVAFLGDLAALHDSGGLLVPTLENAPKNLTILVANDAGGGIFATLEQGAPAYEDQFERLFGVPHTADFEALAAGWGVAYQQCTLAELAGVLTSHAAQAGVRLVEVCTQRRHRHALAATLTGR
;
A
#
# COMPACT_ATOMS: atom_id res chain seq x y z
N MET A 1 -37.30 5.74 0.39
CA MET A 1 -36.96 6.80 -0.57
C MET A 1 -35.47 7.05 -0.42
N THR A 2 -34.66 6.60 -1.38
CA THR A 2 -33.24 6.99 -1.45
C THR A 2 -33.20 8.45 -1.85
N VAL A 3 -32.85 9.33 -0.93
CA VAL A 3 -32.57 10.74 -1.26
C VAL A 3 -31.34 10.73 -2.16
N ASP A 4 -31.54 11.19 -3.39
CA ASP A 4 -30.45 11.30 -4.38
C ASP A 4 -29.55 12.46 -3.97
N LEU A 5 -28.50 12.16 -3.21
CA LEU A 5 -27.55 13.16 -2.70
C LEU A 5 -26.54 13.52 -3.79
N SER A 6 -26.30 14.83 -3.97
CA SER A 6 -25.19 15.23 -4.85
C SER A 6 -23.85 14.71 -4.31
N PRO A 7 -22.88 14.37 -5.19
CA PRO A 7 -21.55 13.93 -4.77
C PRO A 7 -20.87 14.88 -3.78
N ALA A 8 -21.03 16.20 -3.95
CA ALA A 8 -20.49 17.21 -3.05
C ALA A 8 -21.14 17.14 -1.65
N THR A 9 -22.45 16.95 -1.59
CA THR A 9 -23.19 16.79 -0.32
C THR A 9 -22.75 15.53 0.41
N LEU A 10 -22.64 14.40 -0.31
CA LEU A 10 -22.17 13.14 0.27
C LEU A 10 -20.75 13.28 0.82
N HIS A 11 -19.83 13.85 0.03
CA HIS A 11 -18.44 14.04 0.42
C HIS A 11 -18.34 14.86 1.70
N ALA A 12 -19.02 16.03 1.76
CA ALA A 12 -19.03 16.87 2.94
C ALA A 12 -19.57 16.16 4.19
N ARG A 13 -20.63 15.36 4.03
CA ARG A 13 -21.20 14.57 5.12
C ARG A 13 -20.23 13.54 5.68
N VAL A 14 -19.54 12.80 4.79
CA VAL A 14 -18.53 11.81 5.20
C VAL A 14 -17.39 12.50 5.95
N VAL A 15 -16.92 13.64 5.47
CA VAL A 15 -15.84 14.40 6.10
C VAL A 15 -16.24 14.87 7.50
N VAL A 16 -17.38 15.53 7.64
CA VAL A 16 -17.86 16.02 8.95
C VAL A 16 -18.11 14.88 9.92
N ASP A 17 -18.76 13.80 9.47
CA ASP A 17 -19.00 12.62 10.30
C ASP A 17 -17.69 12.00 10.79
N GLU A 18 -16.68 11.85 9.92
CA GLU A 18 -15.41 11.23 10.31
C GLU A 18 -14.59 12.13 11.23
N LEU A 19 -14.60 13.45 11.04
CA LEU A 19 -13.95 14.38 11.97
C LEU A 19 -14.57 14.31 13.37
N ILE A 20 -15.91 14.23 13.45
CA ILE A 20 -16.62 14.04 14.74
C ILE A 20 -16.21 12.72 15.39
N ARG A 21 -16.11 11.62 14.63
CA ARG A 21 -15.65 10.31 15.12
C ARG A 21 -14.20 10.34 15.63
N ASN A 22 -13.38 11.23 15.06
CA ASN A 22 -12.00 11.50 15.50
C ASN A 22 -11.93 12.56 16.61
N GLY A 23 -13.02 12.88 17.28
CA GLY A 23 -13.04 13.67 18.50
C GLY A 23 -13.36 15.15 18.32
N MET A 24 -13.69 15.62 17.10
CA MET A 24 -14.14 16.99 16.88
C MET A 24 -15.52 17.21 17.54
N GLN A 25 -15.61 18.18 18.44
CA GLN A 25 -16.85 18.54 19.16
C GLN A 25 -17.34 19.93 18.79
N GLU A 26 -16.49 20.75 18.22
CA GLU A 26 -16.80 22.13 17.84
C GLU A 26 -16.23 22.43 16.45
N ALA A 27 -16.94 23.30 15.71
CA ALA A 27 -16.50 23.81 14.42
C ALA A 27 -16.81 25.30 14.28
N VAL A 28 -15.95 26.02 13.58
CA VAL A 28 -16.12 27.46 13.25
C VAL A 28 -16.28 27.58 11.74
N LEU A 29 -17.41 28.09 11.28
CA LEU A 29 -17.74 28.27 9.87
C LEU A 29 -17.61 29.73 9.46
N CYS A 30 -16.85 29.98 8.39
CA CYS A 30 -16.89 31.24 7.65
C CYS A 30 -17.76 31.08 6.40
N PRO A 31 -18.81 31.92 6.22
CA PRO A 31 -19.72 31.81 5.09
C PRO A 31 -19.01 31.94 3.73
N GLY A 32 -19.37 31.07 2.78
CA GLY A 32 -18.83 31.16 1.42
C GLY A 32 -19.48 30.14 0.48
N SER A 33 -19.54 30.46 -0.81
CA SER A 33 -20.26 29.63 -1.78
C SER A 33 -19.66 28.24 -1.93
N ARG A 34 -18.32 28.11 -2.05
CA ARG A 34 -17.70 26.78 -2.29
C ARG A 34 -17.73 25.88 -1.06
N SER A 35 -17.79 26.45 0.15
CA SER A 35 -17.96 25.71 1.40
C SER A 35 -19.41 25.33 1.74
N THR A 36 -20.37 25.64 0.86
CA THR A 36 -21.80 25.32 1.07
C THR A 36 -22.06 23.86 1.47
N PRO A 37 -21.47 22.83 0.84
CA PRO A 37 -21.69 21.44 1.24
C PRO A 37 -21.27 21.18 2.69
N LEU A 38 -20.14 21.74 3.13
CA LEU A 38 -19.66 21.65 4.52
C LEU A 38 -20.57 22.40 5.48
N ALA A 39 -21.06 23.57 5.09
CA ALA A 39 -21.97 24.36 5.92
C ALA A 39 -23.25 23.58 6.25
N PHE A 40 -23.88 22.96 5.24
CA PHE A 40 -25.07 22.13 5.45
C PHE A 40 -24.77 20.86 6.27
N ALA A 41 -23.61 20.22 6.04
CA ALA A 41 -23.22 19.03 6.80
C ALA A 41 -22.99 19.36 8.28
N LEU A 42 -22.36 20.50 8.59
CA LEU A 42 -22.13 20.97 9.97
C LEU A 42 -23.45 21.37 10.66
N ALA A 43 -24.29 22.12 9.97
CA ALA A 43 -25.60 22.53 10.52
C ALA A 43 -26.48 21.31 10.85
N ALA A 44 -26.44 20.29 9.99
CA ALA A 44 -27.16 19.06 10.24
C ALA A 44 -26.58 18.26 11.43
N ALA A 45 -25.26 18.22 11.59
CA ALA A 45 -24.61 17.58 12.72
C ALA A 45 -24.91 18.32 14.03
N GLU A 46 -24.98 19.65 14.02
CA GLU A 46 -25.40 20.46 15.16
C GLU A 46 -26.87 20.18 15.53
N ALA A 47 -27.76 20.19 14.54
CA ALA A 47 -29.18 19.87 14.76
C ALA A 47 -29.39 18.46 15.36
N ALA A 48 -28.48 17.53 15.05
CA ALA A 48 -28.46 16.20 15.65
C ALA A 48 -27.75 16.13 17.02
N GLY A 49 -27.30 17.26 17.57
CA GLY A 49 -26.63 17.34 18.87
C GLY A 49 -25.21 16.68 18.87
N ARG A 50 -24.58 16.57 17.72
CA ARG A 50 -23.29 15.89 17.59
C ARG A 50 -22.06 16.80 17.72
N LEU A 51 -22.23 18.09 17.49
CA LEU A 51 -21.23 19.14 17.67
C LEU A 51 -21.91 20.49 17.97
N THR A 52 -21.10 21.47 18.34
CA THR A 52 -21.50 22.89 18.43
C THR A 52 -20.89 23.63 17.22
N LEU A 53 -21.75 24.40 16.51
CA LEU A 53 -21.36 25.20 15.37
C LEU A 53 -21.29 26.68 15.72
N HIS A 54 -20.17 27.32 15.43
CA HIS A 54 -19.96 28.76 15.55
C HIS A 54 -19.83 29.39 14.16
N VAL A 55 -20.41 30.56 13.93
CA VAL A 55 -20.28 31.27 12.66
C VAL A 55 -19.49 32.57 12.88
N ARG A 56 -18.51 32.84 12.01
CA ARG A 56 -17.70 34.05 11.99
C ARG A 56 -17.57 34.57 10.57
N VAL A 57 -17.43 35.88 10.39
CA VAL A 57 -17.31 36.51 9.06
C VAL A 57 -15.86 36.61 8.63
N ASP A 58 -14.97 36.99 9.53
CA ASP A 58 -13.53 37.15 9.26
C ASP A 58 -12.79 35.84 9.55
N GLU A 59 -12.16 35.25 8.53
CA GLU A 59 -11.47 33.97 8.63
C GLU A 59 -10.26 34.04 9.59
N ARG A 60 -9.53 35.12 9.63
CA ARG A 60 -8.41 35.29 10.58
C ARG A 60 -8.94 35.24 12.02
N SER A 61 -9.99 35.98 12.32
CA SER A 61 -10.61 35.96 13.64
C SER A 61 -11.21 34.58 13.96
N ALA A 62 -11.77 33.89 12.97
CA ALA A 62 -12.29 32.52 13.12
C ALA A 62 -11.19 31.53 13.50
N GLY A 63 -10.01 31.61 12.87
CA GLY A 63 -8.86 30.77 13.18
C GLY A 63 -8.38 30.94 14.62
N PHE A 64 -8.24 32.17 15.10
CA PHE A 64 -7.88 32.44 16.49
C PHE A 64 -9.00 32.08 17.48
N PHE A 65 -10.26 32.21 17.09
CA PHE A 65 -11.37 31.76 17.90
C PHE A 65 -11.33 30.22 18.10
N ALA A 66 -11.09 29.47 17.03
CA ALA A 66 -10.89 28.03 17.12
C ALA A 66 -9.68 27.64 18.00
N LEU A 67 -8.59 28.41 17.91
CA LEU A 67 -7.43 28.23 18.78
C LEU A 67 -7.83 28.36 20.26
N GLY A 68 -8.68 29.35 20.59
CA GLY A 68 -9.21 29.53 21.95
C GLY A 68 -10.07 28.34 22.40
N LEU A 69 -10.94 27.84 21.53
CA LEU A 69 -11.79 26.68 21.82
C LEU A 69 -10.94 25.42 22.11
N THR A 70 -10.00 25.10 21.22
CA THR A 70 -9.12 23.92 21.43
C THR A 70 -8.21 24.07 22.66
N ALA A 71 -7.87 25.30 23.07
CA ALA A 71 -7.04 25.53 24.26
C ALA A 71 -7.77 25.13 25.55
N VAL A 72 -9.09 25.26 25.59
CA VAL A 72 -9.93 24.94 26.77
C VAL A 72 -10.45 23.51 26.71
N SER A 73 -10.97 23.09 25.55
CA SER A 73 -11.56 21.76 25.41
C SER A 73 -10.53 20.64 25.34
N GLY A 74 -9.32 20.91 24.84
CA GLY A 74 -8.31 19.90 24.55
C GLY A 74 -8.66 18.99 23.36
N THR A 75 -9.77 19.26 22.66
CA THR A 75 -10.24 18.50 21.50
C THR A 75 -9.90 19.22 20.19
N PRO A 76 -9.82 18.51 19.05
CA PRO A 76 -9.65 19.16 17.75
C PRO A 76 -10.86 20.02 17.40
N VAL A 77 -10.62 21.22 16.87
CA VAL A 77 -11.67 22.16 16.42
C VAL A 77 -11.42 22.47 14.93
N ALA A 78 -12.47 22.33 14.10
CA ALA A 78 -12.34 22.67 12.68
C ALA A 78 -12.66 24.15 12.44
N VAL A 79 -11.89 24.77 11.52
CA VAL A 79 -12.21 26.07 10.93
C VAL A 79 -12.51 25.86 9.47
N VAL A 80 -13.71 26.19 9.05
CA VAL A 80 -14.20 25.97 7.69
C VAL A 80 -14.30 27.29 6.94
N CYS A 81 -13.68 27.38 5.78
CA CYS A 81 -13.81 28.52 4.91
C CYS A 81 -13.96 28.13 3.43
N THR A 82 -14.34 29.09 2.61
CA THR A 82 -14.36 28.98 1.15
C THR A 82 -12.95 29.10 0.57
N SER A 83 -12.79 28.96 -0.75
CA SER A 83 -11.52 29.08 -1.44
C SER A 83 -11.02 30.52 -1.59
N GLY A 84 -9.77 30.68 -2.04
CA GLY A 84 -9.18 31.98 -2.36
C GLY A 84 -8.55 32.67 -1.15
N SER A 85 -8.65 34.00 -1.06
CA SER A 85 -8.05 34.78 0.03
C SER A 85 -8.55 34.39 1.42
N ALA A 86 -9.73 33.79 1.54
CA ALA A 86 -10.27 33.23 2.77
C ALA A 86 -9.28 32.25 3.43
N VAL A 87 -8.68 31.35 2.62
CA VAL A 87 -7.68 30.40 3.11
C VAL A 87 -6.41 31.11 3.57
N ALA A 88 -5.92 32.09 2.82
CA ALA A 88 -4.73 32.85 3.18
C ALA A 88 -4.89 33.60 4.51
N ASN A 89 -6.11 34.08 4.83
CA ASN A 89 -6.40 34.75 6.08
C ASN A 89 -6.31 33.84 7.32
N LEU A 90 -6.37 32.54 7.16
CA LEU A 90 -6.18 31.57 8.24
C LEU A 90 -4.71 31.38 8.65
N HIS A 91 -3.74 31.80 7.82
CA HIS A 91 -2.33 31.52 8.06
C HIS A 91 -1.80 32.04 9.40
N PRO A 92 -2.11 33.27 9.86
CA PRO A 92 -1.68 33.72 11.18
C PRO A 92 -2.10 32.80 12.33
N ALA A 93 -3.30 32.23 12.23
CA ALA A 93 -3.80 31.27 13.22
C ALA A 93 -3.11 29.90 13.09
N ALA A 94 -2.73 29.50 11.88
CA ALA A 94 -1.96 28.27 11.67
C ALA A 94 -0.58 28.35 12.34
N VAL A 95 0.12 29.46 12.16
CA VAL A 95 1.40 29.75 12.84
C VAL A 95 1.22 29.63 14.35
N GLU A 96 0.26 30.31 14.92
CA GLU A 96 0.03 30.31 16.36
C GLU A 96 -0.37 28.93 16.89
N ALA A 97 -1.24 28.21 16.17
CA ALA A 97 -1.65 26.85 16.53
C ALA A 97 -0.46 25.88 16.52
N ARG A 98 0.46 26.04 15.56
CA ARG A 98 1.64 25.21 15.43
C ARG A 98 2.57 25.34 16.63
N PHE A 99 2.86 26.58 17.04
CA PHE A 99 3.78 26.87 18.13
C PHE A 99 3.17 26.69 19.53
N ASN A 100 1.83 26.76 19.62
CA ASN A 100 1.10 26.46 20.85
C ASN A 100 0.68 25.00 20.99
N HIS A 101 1.06 24.14 20.05
CA HIS A 101 0.71 22.72 20.06
C HIS A 101 -0.80 22.48 20.19
N ARG A 102 -1.61 23.11 19.27
CA ARG A 102 -3.06 23.02 19.27
C ARG A 102 -3.57 22.35 18.01
N GLN A 103 -4.52 21.45 18.20
CA GLN A 103 -5.12 20.67 17.11
C GLN A 103 -6.23 21.46 16.40
N VAL A 104 -5.87 22.52 15.67
CA VAL A 104 -6.81 23.22 14.79
C VAL A 104 -6.82 22.51 13.43
N VAL A 105 -8.01 22.16 12.95
CA VAL A 105 -8.22 21.55 11.65
C VAL A 105 -8.65 22.63 10.67
N PHE A 106 -7.75 23.07 9.80
CA PHE A 106 -8.07 24.03 8.72
C PHE A 106 -8.73 23.26 7.59
N LEU A 107 -10.07 23.31 7.53
CA LEU A 107 -10.91 22.60 6.58
C LEU A 107 -11.33 23.55 5.47
N THR A 108 -10.62 23.54 4.35
CA THR A 108 -10.81 24.52 3.28
C THR A 108 -11.54 23.91 2.09
N ALA A 109 -12.56 24.62 1.60
CA ALA A 109 -13.21 24.24 0.36
C ALA A 109 -12.42 24.77 -0.84
N ASN A 110 -12.30 23.97 -1.90
CA ASN A 110 -11.58 24.36 -3.11
C ASN A 110 -12.42 24.15 -4.38
N ARG A 111 -11.98 24.74 -5.48
CA ARG A 111 -12.44 24.39 -6.83
C ARG A 111 -11.87 23.03 -7.22
N PRO A 112 -12.59 22.28 -8.07
CA PRO A 112 -12.05 21.04 -8.58
C PRO A 112 -10.85 21.29 -9.50
N PRO A 113 -9.95 20.31 -9.69
CA PRO A 113 -8.68 20.49 -10.40
C PRO A 113 -8.81 21.04 -11.81
N GLU A 114 -9.91 20.74 -12.52
CA GLU A 114 -10.18 21.28 -13.86
C GLU A 114 -10.41 22.79 -13.89
N MET A 115 -10.61 23.43 -12.75
CA MET A 115 -10.77 24.88 -12.62
C MET A 115 -9.51 25.60 -12.13
N GLU A 116 -8.46 24.87 -11.80
CA GLU A 116 -7.18 25.46 -11.39
C GLU A 116 -6.36 25.95 -12.59
N GLY A 117 -5.71 27.09 -12.46
CA GLY A 117 -4.83 27.65 -13.49
C GLY A 117 -5.51 28.21 -14.74
N VAL A 118 -6.85 28.17 -14.83
CA VAL A 118 -7.63 28.63 -15.99
C VAL A 118 -8.28 30.00 -15.78
N GLY A 119 -7.92 30.71 -14.71
CA GLY A 119 -8.51 32.05 -14.40
C GLY A 119 -9.93 31.97 -13.82
N ALA A 120 -10.34 30.82 -13.28
CA ALA A 120 -11.65 30.69 -12.64
C ALA A 120 -11.74 31.60 -11.41
N GLN A 121 -12.94 32.18 -11.21
CA GLN A 121 -13.21 33.12 -10.12
C GLN A 121 -12.84 32.54 -8.75
N GLN A 122 -12.11 33.30 -7.93
CA GLN A 122 -11.76 32.97 -6.54
C GLN A 122 -11.02 31.62 -6.43
N THR A 123 -10.16 31.34 -7.40
CA THR A 123 -9.33 30.12 -7.46
C THR A 123 -7.87 30.51 -7.30
N ILE A 124 -7.20 29.87 -6.34
CA ILE A 124 -5.77 30.02 -6.07
C ILE A 124 -5.17 28.62 -5.88
N VAL A 125 -3.86 28.52 -5.88
CA VAL A 125 -3.16 27.29 -5.47
C VAL A 125 -3.22 27.21 -3.94
N GLN A 126 -4.09 26.34 -3.40
CA GLN A 126 -4.25 26.15 -1.96
C GLN A 126 -3.27 25.12 -1.40
N ARG A 127 -2.77 24.23 -2.26
CA ARG A 127 -1.75 23.25 -1.89
C ARG A 127 -0.49 23.94 -1.34
N GLY A 128 -0.07 23.55 -0.13
CA GLY A 128 1.12 24.08 0.53
C GLY A 128 0.99 25.52 1.03
N ILE A 129 -0.23 26.09 1.09
CA ILE A 129 -0.43 27.50 1.46
C ILE A 129 0.01 27.78 2.91
N PHE A 130 -0.07 26.81 3.79
CA PHE A 130 0.40 26.93 5.17
C PHE A 130 1.85 26.48 5.37
N ALA A 131 2.51 26.00 4.32
CA ALA A 131 3.91 25.56 4.32
C ALA A 131 4.24 24.63 5.51
N HIS A 132 5.17 25.05 6.38
CA HIS A 132 5.61 24.29 7.57
C HIS A 132 4.81 24.61 8.84
N ASP A 133 3.79 25.47 8.74
CA ASP A 133 3.00 25.92 9.89
C ASP A 133 1.80 24.99 10.18
N VAL A 134 1.68 23.90 9.43
CA VAL A 134 0.84 22.73 9.75
C VAL A 134 1.70 21.48 9.88
N VAL A 135 1.21 20.53 10.66
CA VAL A 135 1.89 19.23 10.85
C VAL A 135 1.83 18.40 9.57
N ASP A 136 0.69 18.44 8.89
CA ASP A 136 0.46 17.69 7.66
C ASP A 136 -0.65 18.35 6.83
N GLU A 137 -0.65 18.05 5.54
CA GLU A 137 -1.65 18.50 4.58
C GLU A 137 -2.30 17.31 3.86
N LEU A 138 -3.61 17.30 3.79
CA LEU A 138 -4.40 16.33 3.03
C LEU A 138 -5.24 17.05 1.98
N ILE A 139 -5.04 16.71 0.72
CA ILE A 139 -5.94 17.12 -0.35
C ILE A 139 -6.80 15.92 -0.73
N LEU A 140 -8.09 16.03 -0.45
CA LEU A 140 -9.03 14.98 -0.81
C LEU A 140 -9.35 15.03 -2.31
N PRO A 141 -9.51 13.89 -2.97
CA PRO A 141 -9.97 13.88 -4.36
C PRO A 141 -11.40 14.42 -4.46
N ALA A 142 -11.66 15.24 -5.49
CA ALA A 142 -13.00 15.77 -5.74
C ALA A 142 -13.97 14.63 -6.08
N ALA A 143 -15.11 14.57 -5.39
CA ALA A 143 -16.16 13.65 -5.75
C ALA A 143 -16.72 13.98 -7.15
N GLY A 144 -16.90 12.97 -8.00
CA GLY A 144 -17.44 13.09 -9.33
C GLY A 144 -18.68 12.21 -9.53
N ARG A 145 -19.20 12.14 -10.76
CA ARG A 145 -20.40 11.36 -11.09
C ARG A 145 -20.20 9.85 -10.92
N GLU A 146 -18.96 9.39 -10.95
CA GLU A 146 -18.60 8.01 -10.66
C GLU A 146 -19.01 7.55 -9.25
N VAL A 147 -19.27 8.48 -8.35
CA VAL A 147 -19.76 8.20 -6.98
C VAL A 147 -21.25 7.88 -6.96
N GLU A 148 -21.98 8.06 -8.07
CA GLU A 148 -23.42 7.77 -8.17
C GLU A 148 -23.71 6.26 -8.17
N ALA A 149 -22.75 5.40 -8.56
CA ALA A 149 -22.90 3.96 -8.47
C ALA A 149 -22.65 3.47 -7.01
N GLN A 150 -23.57 2.65 -6.49
CA GLN A 150 -23.52 2.22 -5.07
C GLN A 150 -22.22 1.48 -4.70
N ALA A 151 -21.62 0.73 -5.63
CA ALA A 151 -20.33 0.04 -5.41
C ALA A 151 -19.17 1.03 -5.33
N ASP A 152 -19.16 2.04 -6.18
CA ASP A 152 -18.12 3.08 -6.22
C ASP A 152 -18.21 3.98 -4.99
N MET A 153 -19.42 4.26 -4.54
CA MET A 153 -19.71 5.07 -3.33
C MET A 153 -19.13 4.44 -2.07
N GLN A 154 -19.19 3.11 -1.91
CA GLN A 154 -18.60 2.42 -0.76
C GLN A 154 -17.06 2.52 -0.76
N GLY A 155 -16.43 2.39 -1.92
CA GLY A 155 -14.99 2.54 -2.08
C GLY A 155 -14.53 3.97 -1.75
N TRP A 156 -15.19 4.99 -2.29
CA TRP A 156 -14.87 6.39 -2.00
C TRP A 156 -15.05 6.75 -0.54
N ASN A 157 -16.14 6.31 0.09
CA ASN A 157 -16.39 6.50 1.51
C ASN A 157 -15.26 5.92 2.36
N ALA A 158 -14.79 4.70 2.08
CA ALA A 158 -13.70 4.07 2.78
C ALA A 158 -12.38 4.86 2.61
N HIS A 159 -12.05 5.29 1.39
CA HIS A 159 -10.83 6.05 1.12
C HIS A 159 -10.82 7.42 1.83
N TRP A 160 -11.91 8.17 1.77
CA TRP A 160 -12.00 9.46 2.45
C TRP A 160 -11.85 9.30 3.97
N ARG A 161 -12.55 8.34 4.57
CA ARG A 161 -12.47 8.08 6.03
C ARG A 161 -11.08 7.64 6.45
N ALA A 162 -10.48 6.70 5.75
CA ALA A 162 -9.14 6.23 6.05
C ALA A 162 -8.08 7.33 5.93
N ALA A 163 -8.22 8.23 4.95
CA ALA A 163 -7.32 9.38 4.81
C ALA A 163 -7.49 10.38 5.96
N LEU A 164 -8.73 10.67 6.35
CA LEU A 164 -9.04 11.54 7.49
C LEU A 164 -8.51 10.95 8.80
N CYS A 165 -8.68 9.67 9.06
CA CYS A 165 -8.11 9.03 10.25
C CYS A 165 -6.59 9.17 10.32
N ARG A 166 -5.89 9.03 9.19
CA ARG A 166 -4.41 9.18 9.16
C ARG A 166 -3.96 10.60 9.50
N ILE A 167 -4.58 11.61 8.89
CA ILE A 167 -4.18 13.00 9.17
C ILE A 167 -4.54 13.40 10.60
N MET A 168 -5.68 12.96 11.12
CA MET A 168 -6.09 13.22 12.51
C MET A 168 -5.17 12.50 13.51
N ALA A 169 -4.72 11.29 13.21
CA ALA A 169 -3.72 10.59 14.03
C ALA A 169 -2.37 11.35 14.07
N ARG A 170 -1.93 11.94 12.95
CA ARG A 170 -0.73 12.79 12.90
C ARG A 170 -0.92 14.10 13.67
N ALA A 171 -2.09 14.73 13.55
CA ALA A 171 -2.44 15.91 14.35
C ALA A 171 -2.35 15.60 15.86
N ALA A 172 -2.91 14.48 16.28
CA ALA A 172 -2.88 14.04 17.68
C ALA A 172 -1.47 13.70 18.16
N ALA A 173 -0.69 12.93 17.38
CA ALA A 173 0.67 12.53 17.73
C ALA A 173 1.64 13.71 17.87
N SER A 174 1.44 14.76 17.06
CA SER A 174 2.27 15.98 17.07
C SER A 174 1.66 17.12 17.90
N ALA A 175 0.46 16.93 18.44
CA ALA A 175 -0.34 17.99 19.10
C ALA A 175 -0.32 19.29 18.29
N GLY A 176 -0.65 19.22 16.98
CA GLY A 176 -0.51 20.37 16.09
C GLY A 176 -1.61 20.50 15.05
N PRO A 177 -1.66 21.64 14.33
CA PRO A 177 -2.67 21.91 13.34
C PRO A 177 -2.45 21.09 12.06
N VAL A 178 -3.53 20.83 11.35
CA VAL A 178 -3.51 20.17 10.03
C VAL A 178 -4.37 20.94 9.03
N HIS A 179 -4.01 20.78 7.74
CA HIS A 179 -4.78 21.33 6.63
C HIS A 179 -5.48 20.21 5.86
N ILE A 180 -6.79 20.34 5.67
CA ILE A 180 -7.59 19.42 4.84
C ILE A 180 -8.26 20.26 3.76
N ASP A 181 -7.82 20.11 2.51
CA ASP A 181 -8.35 20.80 1.34
C ASP A 181 -9.33 19.91 0.58
N ILE A 182 -10.55 20.41 0.34
CA ILE A 182 -11.63 19.63 -0.25
C ILE A 182 -12.16 20.31 -1.51
N PRO A 183 -11.83 19.79 -2.67
CA PRO A 183 -12.41 20.25 -3.93
C PRO A 183 -13.87 19.79 -4.07
N PHE A 184 -14.76 20.73 -4.37
CA PHE A 184 -16.17 20.43 -4.62
C PHE A 184 -16.57 20.79 -6.06
N ARG A 185 -17.26 19.85 -6.73
CA ARG A 185 -17.99 20.10 -7.99
C ARG A 185 -19.42 20.47 -7.71
N GLU A 186 -20.02 21.23 -8.61
CA GLU A 186 -21.46 21.55 -8.55
C GLU A 186 -22.31 20.30 -8.87
N PRO A 187 -23.54 20.20 -8.30
CA PRO A 187 -24.21 21.16 -7.44
C PRO A 187 -23.69 21.18 -6.00
N LEU A 188 -23.56 22.37 -5.40
CA LEU A 188 -23.05 22.58 -4.04
C LEU A 188 -24.12 22.49 -2.96
N THR A 189 -25.38 22.65 -3.35
CA THR A 189 -26.52 22.54 -2.42
C THR A 189 -27.09 21.14 -2.42
N PRO A 190 -27.64 20.68 -1.29
CA PRO A 190 -28.45 19.45 -1.30
C PRO A 190 -29.60 19.59 -2.30
N PRO A 191 -30.06 18.49 -2.93
CA PRO A 191 -31.25 18.53 -3.76
C PRO A 191 -32.47 18.91 -2.91
N VAL A 192 -33.31 19.78 -3.48
CA VAL A 192 -34.50 20.29 -2.81
C VAL A 192 -35.74 19.85 -3.59
N ASP A 193 -36.46 18.89 -3.08
CA ASP A 193 -37.79 18.56 -3.56
C ASP A 193 -38.85 19.28 -2.68
N GLY A 194 -39.20 20.51 -3.04
CA GLY A 194 -40.20 21.31 -2.35
C GLY A 194 -39.61 22.34 -1.35
N PRO A 195 -40.47 23.09 -0.61
CA PRO A 195 -40.03 24.09 0.36
C PRO A 195 -39.31 23.41 1.52
N VAL A 196 -38.02 23.76 1.70
CA VAL A 196 -37.18 23.23 2.77
C VAL A 196 -37.61 23.80 4.11
N SER A 197 -38.16 22.98 4.99
CA SER A 197 -38.22 23.31 6.41
C SER A 197 -36.88 23.06 7.10
N PRO A 198 -36.48 23.86 8.10
CA PRO A 198 -35.20 23.67 8.80
C PRO A 198 -35.02 22.27 9.42
N GLY A 199 -36.10 21.48 9.57
CA GLY A 199 -36.04 20.09 10.02
C GLY A 199 -35.92 19.04 8.91
N ASP A 200 -36.11 19.42 7.63
CA ASP A 200 -36.12 18.47 6.51
C ASP A 200 -34.70 18.17 5.97
N VAL A 201 -33.69 18.93 6.43
CA VAL A 201 -32.29 18.64 6.20
C VAL A 201 -31.78 17.60 7.22
N ALA A 202 -32.67 16.72 7.68
CA ALA A 202 -32.26 15.59 8.53
C ALA A 202 -31.30 14.68 7.74
N VAL A 203 -30.06 14.86 8.01
CA VAL A 203 -29.01 13.90 7.67
C VAL A 203 -29.29 12.65 8.49
N PRO A 204 -29.43 11.48 7.89
CA PRO A 204 -29.17 10.28 8.65
C PRO A 204 -27.71 10.40 9.10
N PRO A 205 -27.43 10.50 10.37
CA PRO A 205 -26.09 10.77 10.88
C PRO A 205 -25.13 9.63 10.54
N THR A 206 -25.66 8.49 10.29
CA THR A 206 -24.92 7.28 9.93
C THR A 206 -25.88 6.47 9.08
N ASP A 207 -25.86 6.72 7.79
CA ASP A 207 -26.49 5.77 6.92
C ASP A 207 -25.63 4.50 7.01
N GLU A 208 -26.10 3.48 7.76
CA GLU A 208 -25.44 2.17 7.84
C GLU A 208 -25.16 1.60 6.44
N ALA A 209 -25.92 2.06 5.44
CA ALA A 209 -25.70 1.75 4.03
C ALA A 209 -24.34 2.23 3.48
N PHE A 210 -23.72 3.25 4.08
CA PHE A 210 -22.40 3.75 3.70
C PHE A 210 -21.24 3.14 4.48
N LEU A 211 -21.53 2.32 5.48
CA LEU A 211 -20.50 1.61 6.22
C LEU A 211 -20.25 0.23 5.60
N PRO A 212 -19.01 -0.25 5.52
CA PRO A 212 -18.73 -1.64 5.17
C PRO A 212 -19.52 -2.59 6.08
N ARG A 213 -19.91 -3.74 5.58
CA ARG A 213 -20.73 -4.71 6.33
C ARG A 213 -20.11 -5.09 7.68
N CYS A 214 -18.78 -5.15 7.77
CA CYS A 214 -18.06 -5.44 9.01
C CYS A 214 -18.16 -4.34 10.08
N TRP A 215 -18.64 -3.15 9.70
CA TRP A 215 -18.82 -2.01 10.59
C TRP A 215 -20.30 -1.79 11.00
N GLN A 216 -21.22 -2.53 10.37
CA GLN A 216 -22.63 -2.47 10.73
C GLN A 216 -22.81 -2.89 12.19
N GLY A 217 -23.58 -2.09 12.96
CA GLY A 217 -23.77 -2.31 14.40
C GLY A 217 -22.66 -1.77 15.31
N ARG A 218 -21.58 -1.17 14.77
CA ARG A 218 -20.60 -0.44 15.60
C ARG A 218 -21.20 0.86 16.14
N PRO A 219 -20.78 1.27 17.37
CA PRO A 219 -21.21 2.56 17.91
C PRO A 219 -20.86 3.70 16.94
N ALA A 220 -21.82 4.57 16.68
CA ALA A 220 -21.69 5.73 15.80
C ALA A 220 -20.56 6.71 16.19
N GLN A 221 -19.95 6.52 17.34
CA GLN A 221 -18.91 7.38 17.92
C GLN A 221 -17.48 6.94 17.62
N ARG A 222 -17.25 5.74 17.00
CA ARG A 222 -15.89 5.29 16.69
C ARG A 222 -15.43 5.80 15.33
N PRO A 223 -14.15 6.21 15.20
CA PRO A 223 -13.57 6.54 13.92
C PRO A 223 -13.54 5.32 12.98
N TRP A 224 -13.41 5.58 11.69
CA TRP A 224 -13.29 4.53 10.66
C TRP A 224 -12.12 3.60 10.94
N THR A 225 -10.93 4.17 11.18
CA THR A 225 -9.76 3.46 11.69
C THR A 225 -9.48 3.93 13.12
N GLU A 226 -9.64 3.04 14.07
CA GLU A 226 -9.29 3.30 15.46
C GLU A 226 -7.78 3.17 15.64
N VAL A 227 -7.14 4.23 16.12
CA VAL A 227 -5.69 4.25 16.39
C VAL A 227 -5.46 4.02 17.87
N CYS A 228 -4.67 3.03 18.22
CA CYS A 228 -4.37 2.69 19.60
C CYS A 228 -2.94 2.15 19.74
N ASP A 229 -2.40 2.15 20.96
CA ASP A 229 -1.07 1.59 21.21
C ASP A 229 -1.07 0.07 21.11
N THR A 230 -2.10 -0.58 21.61
CA THR A 230 -2.19 -2.05 21.66
C THR A 230 -3.59 -2.50 21.23
N ALA A 231 -3.63 -3.40 20.25
CA ALA A 231 -4.85 -4.09 19.86
C ALA A 231 -4.85 -5.54 20.34
N THR A 232 -6.03 -6.08 20.58
CA THR A 232 -6.20 -7.50 20.92
C THR A 232 -6.76 -8.26 19.72
N VAL A 233 -6.09 -9.34 19.33
CA VAL A 233 -6.52 -10.27 18.27
C VAL A 233 -7.11 -11.52 18.93
N ASP A 234 -8.36 -11.81 18.64
CA ASP A 234 -9.00 -13.06 19.07
C ASP A 234 -8.66 -14.18 18.07
N LEU A 235 -7.72 -15.03 18.43
CA LEU A 235 -7.31 -16.17 17.60
C LEU A 235 -8.35 -17.28 17.51
N SER A 236 -9.43 -17.27 18.31
CA SER A 236 -10.55 -18.20 18.12
C SER A 236 -11.28 -17.97 16.78
N LEU A 237 -11.10 -16.79 16.18
CA LEU A 237 -11.48 -16.49 14.81
C LEU A 237 -10.42 -16.97 13.81
N ARG A 238 -10.84 -17.36 12.61
CA ARG A 238 -9.93 -17.70 11.51
C ARG A 238 -9.12 -16.48 11.11
N THR A 239 -7.93 -16.37 11.68
CA THR A 239 -7.02 -15.23 11.48
C THR A 239 -5.99 -15.55 10.43
N LEU A 240 -5.82 -14.65 9.44
CA LEU A 240 -4.76 -14.71 8.46
C LEU A 240 -3.85 -13.48 8.64
N VAL A 241 -2.56 -13.74 8.79
CA VAL A 241 -1.53 -12.69 8.84
C VAL A 241 -1.03 -12.40 7.43
N ILE A 242 -0.86 -11.13 7.10
CA ILE A 242 -0.27 -10.67 5.84
C ILE A 242 0.96 -9.84 6.19
N ALA A 243 2.14 -10.38 5.94
CA ALA A 243 3.42 -9.78 6.22
C ALA A 243 4.06 -9.25 4.93
N GLY A 244 4.10 -7.92 4.79
CA GLY A 244 4.73 -7.25 3.66
C GLY A 244 6.13 -6.73 3.99
N GLN A 245 6.71 -5.97 3.06
CA GLN A 245 8.01 -5.35 3.28
C GLN A 245 8.01 -4.48 4.54
N GLY A 246 9.12 -4.53 5.28
CA GLY A 246 9.29 -3.77 6.52
C GLY A 246 8.52 -4.36 7.70
N SER A 247 7.90 -5.54 7.58
CA SER A 247 7.36 -6.27 8.73
C SER A 247 8.49 -6.74 9.65
N TRP A 248 8.19 -6.93 10.91
CA TRP A 248 9.14 -7.38 11.94
C TRP A 248 8.53 -8.53 12.73
N GLU A 249 9.33 -9.21 13.53
CA GLU A 249 8.85 -10.32 14.34
C GLU A 249 7.83 -9.88 15.40
N LEU A 250 6.71 -10.58 15.43
CA LEU A 250 5.65 -10.44 16.42
C LEU A 250 5.41 -11.81 17.06
N PRO A 251 6.08 -12.13 18.19
CA PRO A 251 5.97 -13.44 18.83
C PRO A 251 4.54 -13.85 19.19
N ALA A 252 3.66 -12.87 19.42
CA ALA A 252 2.24 -13.11 19.68
C ALA A 252 1.50 -13.80 18.51
N LEU A 253 2.05 -13.73 17.29
CA LEU A 253 1.47 -14.36 16.10
C LEU A 253 2.16 -15.68 15.72
N ALA A 254 3.00 -16.23 16.60
CA ALA A 254 3.63 -17.52 16.36
C ALA A 254 2.56 -18.62 16.15
N GLY A 255 2.73 -19.41 15.09
CA GLY A 255 1.78 -20.48 14.73
C GLY A 255 0.53 -20.03 13.97
N VAL A 256 0.33 -18.74 13.73
CA VAL A 256 -0.80 -18.23 12.92
C VAL A 256 -0.47 -18.35 11.43
N PRO A 257 -1.41 -18.81 10.57
CA PRO A 257 -1.22 -18.85 9.12
C PRO A 257 -0.83 -17.48 8.56
N THR A 258 0.27 -17.43 7.81
CA THR A 258 0.90 -16.17 7.38
C THR A 258 1.24 -16.18 5.88
N LEU A 259 0.74 -15.20 5.15
CA LEU A 259 1.21 -14.86 3.80
C LEU A 259 2.36 -13.87 3.94
N CYS A 260 3.58 -14.31 3.62
CA CYS A 260 4.77 -13.49 3.72
C CYS A 260 5.32 -13.13 2.34
N GLU A 261 5.42 -11.84 2.05
CA GLU A 261 6.11 -11.39 0.83
C GLU A 261 7.63 -11.43 1.04
N PRO A 262 8.46 -11.65 -0.01
CA PRO A 262 9.90 -11.51 0.09
C PRO A 262 10.29 -10.14 0.65
N GLY A 263 11.20 -10.14 1.64
CA GLY A 263 11.56 -8.95 2.42
C GLY A 263 10.66 -8.70 3.63
N GLY A 264 9.62 -9.50 3.84
CA GLY A 264 8.84 -9.56 5.07
C GLY A 264 9.43 -10.55 6.06
N ARG A 265 8.90 -10.52 7.29
CA ARG A 265 9.22 -11.50 8.34
C ARG A 265 8.09 -12.50 8.46
N THR A 266 8.42 -13.77 8.60
CA THR A 266 7.46 -14.84 8.84
C THR A 266 7.24 -15.00 10.34
N PHE A 267 5.98 -15.00 10.79
CA PHE A 267 5.65 -15.08 12.22
C PHE A 267 5.25 -16.49 12.65
N GLY A 268 4.57 -17.22 11.78
CA GLY A 268 4.00 -18.51 12.10
C GLY A 268 4.12 -19.51 10.96
N VAL A 269 3.00 -20.04 10.51
CA VAL A 269 2.96 -21.01 9.41
C VAL A 269 2.92 -20.28 8.07
N PRO A 270 4.02 -20.30 7.28
CA PRO A 270 4.04 -19.62 5.99
C PRO A 270 3.13 -20.33 4.99
N LEU A 271 2.37 -19.56 4.23
CA LEU A 271 1.47 -20.02 3.18
C LEU A 271 1.92 -19.52 1.81
N ASN A 272 1.74 -20.35 0.80
CA ASN A 272 1.90 -19.93 -0.58
C ASN A 272 0.78 -18.96 -1.00
N PRO A 273 1.06 -17.80 -1.57
CA PRO A 273 0.02 -16.82 -1.95
C PRO A 273 -0.97 -17.34 -2.99
N LEU A 274 -0.68 -18.42 -3.69
CA LEU A 274 -1.59 -19.08 -4.61
C LEU A 274 -2.71 -19.87 -3.90
N CYS A 275 -2.62 -20.11 -2.58
CA CYS A 275 -3.69 -20.76 -1.81
C CYS A 275 -4.89 -19.82 -1.54
N VAL A 276 -4.72 -18.50 -1.66
CA VAL A 276 -5.74 -17.50 -1.31
C VAL A 276 -7.08 -17.74 -2.02
N PRO A 277 -7.15 -17.99 -3.34
CA PRO A 277 -8.43 -18.26 -4.00
C PRO A 277 -9.15 -19.50 -3.44
N ALA A 278 -8.42 -20.57 -3.12
CA ALA A 278 -8.99 -21.78 -2.54
C ALA A 278 -9.56 -21.53 -1.14
N LEU A 279 -8.84 -20.79 -0.29
CA LEU A 279 -9.32 -20.40 1.05
C LEU A 279 -10.58 -19.55 1.00
N LEU A 280 -10.74 -18.73 -0.04
CA LEU A 280 -11.90 -17.84 -0.21
C LEU A 280 -13.10 -18.53 -0.88
N ALA A 281 -12.91 -19.66 -1.54
CA ALA A 281 -13.96 -20.37 -2.25
C ALA A 281 -15.04 -20.95 -1.33
N ASP A 282 -14.67 -21.31 -0.09
CA ASP A 282 -15.58 -21.85 0.91
C ASP A 282 -15.67 -20.88 2.11
N PRO A 283 -16.87 -20.38 2.45
CA PRO A 283 -17.06 -19.52 3.63
C PRO A 283 -16.59 -20.15 4.96
N THR A 284 -16.51 -21.49 5.05
CA THR A 284 -16.05 -22.19 6.26
C THR A 284 -14.54 -22.20 6.41
N THR A 285 -13.80 -21.97 5.31
CA THR A 285 -12.33 -21.86 5.26
C THR A 285 -11.83 -20.46 5.00
N ALA A 286 -12.71 -19.51 4.66
CA ALA A 286 -12.33 -18.12 4.46
C ALA A 286 -11.89 -17.47 5.79
N PRO A 287 -10.82 -16.65 5.82
CA PRO A 287 -10.42 -15.93 7.00
C PRO A 287 -11.54 -14.98 7.48
N GLN A 288 -11.74 -14.91 8.79
CA GLN A 288 -12.74 -14.04 9.41
C GLN A 288 -12.15 -12.67 9.77
N GLN A 289 -10.84 -12.61 9.99
CA GLN A 289 -10.11 -11.37 10.25
C GLN A 289 -8.70 -11.42 9.66
N LEU A 290 -8.13 -10.26 9.42
CA LEU A 290 -6.79 -10.07 8.86
C LEU A 290 -5.92 -9.28 9.84
N VAL A 291 -4.66 -9.68 9.97
CA VAL A 291 -3.63 -8.89 10.63
C VAL A 291 -2.58 -8.53 9.59
N VAL A 292 -2.38 -7.24 9.36
CA VAL A 292 -1.46 -6.73 8.33
C VAL A 292 -0.26 -6.11 9.02
N VAL A 293 0.94 -6.53 8.63
CA VAL A 293 2.20 -6.00 9.18
C VAL A 293 3.13 -5.61 8.04
N GLY A 294 3.68 -4.41 8.10
CA GLY A 294 4.46 -3.87 6.99
C GLY A 294 3.59 -3.50 5.78
N LYS A 295 4.18 -3.49 4.58
CA LYS A 295 3.56 -3.00 3.36
C LYS A 295 3.40 -4.12 2.32
N PRO A 296 2.29 -4.87 2.33
CA PRO A 296 2.02 -5.89 1.31
C PRO A 296 1.60 -5.23 -0.01
N THR A 297 2.28 -5.59 -1.12
CA THR A 297 2.07 -4.94 -2.43
C THR A 297 2.20 -5.88 -3.61
N LEU A 298 2.48 -7.17 -3.39
CA LEU A 298 2.98 -8.04 -4.45
C LEU A 298 1.88 -8.78 -5.22
N HIS A 299 0.91 -9.36 -4.52
CA HIS A 299 -0.06 -10.28 -5.09
C HIS A 299 -1.45 -9.67 -5.24
N ARG A 300 -2.03 -9.73 -6.45
CA ARG A 300 -3.39 -9.22 -6.72
C ARG A 300 -4.47 -9.94 -5.89
N SER A 301 -4.30 -11.24 -5.62
CA SER A 301 -5.22 -12.00 -4.76
C SER A 301 -5.22 -11.47 -3.32
N VAL A 302 -4.05 -11.13 -2.78
CA VAL A 302 -3.90 -10.51 -1.46
C VAL A 302 -4.49 -9.09 -1.46
N THR A 303 -4.22 -8.28 -2.49
CA THR A 303 -4.81 -6.93 -2.59
C THR A 303 -6.34 -6.98 -2.64
N ARG A 304 -6.93 -7.95 -3.36
CA ARG A 304 -8.39 -8.14 -3.38
C ARG A 304 -8.92 -8.58 -2.02
N LEU A 305 -8.19 -9.44 -1.31
CA LEU A 305 -8.55 -9.85 0.05
C LEU A 305 -8.53 -8.65 1.01
N LEU A 306 -7.53 -7.79 0.92
CA LEU A 306 -7.43 -6.54 1.69
C LEU A 306 -8.52 -5.52 1.32
N ALA A 307 -9.06 -5.58 0.12
CA ALA A 307 -10.17 -4.72 -0.32
C ALA A 307 -11.55 -5.23 0.11
N ASP A 308 -11.65 -6.43 0.70
CA ASP A 308 -12.92 -7.00 1.12
C ASP A 308 -13.45 -6.31 2.40
N PRO A 309 -14.53 -5.52 2.30
CA PRO A 309 -15.06 -4.76 3.43
C PRO A 309 -15.74 -5.64 4.49
N THR A 310 -15.92 -6.92 4.23
CA THR A 310 -16.56 -7.86 5.17
C THR A 310 -15.60 -8.43 6.19
N ARG A 311 -14.30 -8.20 6.04
CA ARG A 311 -13.24 -8.76 6.90
C ARG A 311 -12.57 -7.69 7.74
N PRO A 312 -12.73 -7.74 9.06
CA PRO A 312 -11.99 -6.86 9.97
C PRO A 312 -10.48 -6.94 9.73
N GLN A 313 -9.84 -5.77 9.67
CA GLN A 313 -8.40 -5.66 9.48
C GLN A 313 -7.76 -4.88 10.61
N ILE A 314 -6.75 -5.49 11.22
CA ILE A 314 -5.87 -4.86 12.21
C ILE A 314 -4.53 -4.64 11.53
N VAL A 315 -4.11 -3.39 11.41
CA VAL A 315 -2.80 -3.04 10.84
C VAL A 315 -1.83 -2.71 11.96
N VAL A 316 -0.70 -3.40 11.96
CA VAL A 316 0.35 -3.16 12.95
C VAL A 316 1.40 -2.25 12.32
N THR A 317 1.63 -1.10 12.95
CA THR A 317 2.58 -0.08 12.50
C THR A 317 3.90 -0.20 13.25
N ALA A 318 4.98 0.21 12.62
CA ALA A 318 6.27 0.27 13.32
C ALA A 318 6.19 1.27 14.49
N PRO A 319 6.73 0.94 15.67
CA PRO A 319 6.76 1.86 16.80
C PRO A 319 7.46 3.20 16.49
N THR A 320 8.38 3.20 15.52
CA THR A 320 9.09 4.39 15.03
C THR A 320 8.25 5.27 14.10
N ALA A 321 7.15 4.74 13.56
CA ALA A 321 6.26 5.44 12.64
C ALA A 321 4.78 5.06 12.91
N PRO A 322 4.25 5.37 14.10
CA PRO A 322 2.96 4.84 14.57
C PRO A 322 1.76 5.35 13.77
N THR A 323 1.91 6.42 13.00
CA THR A 323 0.85 7.00 12.15
C THR A 323 0.99 6.64 10.67
N GLU A 324 1.97 5.79 10.34
CA GLU A 324 2.24 5.38 8.96
C GLU A 324 1.89 3.91 8.75
N TRP A 325 0.63 3.61 8.51
CA TRP A 325 0.18 2.26 8.19
C TRP A 325 -0.20 2.08 6.73
N ALA A 326 0.03 0.87 6.22
CA ALA A 326 -0.36 0.48 4.88
C ALA A 326 -1.83 0.05 4.86
N ASP A 327 -2.66 0.81 4.16
CA ASP A 327 -4.09 0.52 3.98
C ASP A 327 -4.52 0.98 2.58
N VAL A 328 -4.15 0.19 1.58
CA VAL A 328 -4.33 0.52 0.17
C VAL A 328 -5.81 0.66 -0.20
N ALA A 329 -6.66 -0.16 0.40
CA ALA A 329 -8.09 -0.19 0.11
C ALA A 329 -8.94 0.64 1.10
N GLY A 330 -8.32 1.24 2.13
CA GLY A 330 -9.03 2.01 3.14
C GLY A 330 -9.94 1.14 4.03
N GLN A 331 -9.57 -0.12 4.31
CA GLN A 331 -10.41 -1.07 5.05
C GLN A 331 -9.90 -1.35 6.47
N ALA A 332 -8.79 -0.77 6.90
CA ALA A 332 -8.26 -0.96 8.24
C ALA A 332 -9.25 -0.45 9.30
N GLN A 333 -9.67 -1.34 10.20
CA GLN A 333 -10.52 -0.97 11.33
C GLN A 333 -9.71 -0.48 12.53
N THR A 334 -8.51 -1.04 12.69
CA THR A 334 -7.62 -0.71 13.80
C THR A 334 -6.19 -0.57 13.27
N ALA A 335 -5.51 0.48 13.69
CA ALA A 335 -4.07 0.67 13.53
C ALA A 335 -3.43 0.74 14.91
N CYS A 336 -2.40 -0.08 15.15
CA CYS A 336 -1.75 -0.19 16.45
C CYS A 336 -0.25 -0.41 16.31
N THR A 337 0.50 -0.17 17.38
CA THR A 337 1.95 -0.43 17.43
C THR A 337 2.28 -1.77 18.08
N ASN A 338 1.38 -2.30 18.90
CA ASN A 338 1.55 -3.56 19.62
C ASN A 338 0.32 -4.44 19.50
N LEU A 339 0.52 -5.76 19.64
CA LEU A 339 -0.53 -6.76 19.66
C LEU A 339 -0.49 -7.59 20.93
N THR A 340 -1.68 -7.89 21.43
CA THR A 340 -1.94 -9.01 22.35
C THR A 340 -2.86 -10.00 21.64
N VAL A 341 -2.79 -11.27 22.04
CA VAL A 341 -3.65 -12.32 21.48
C VAL A 341 -4.47 -12.97 22.59
N THR A 342 -5.67 -13.40 22.24
CA THR A 342 -6.54 -14.21 23.09
C THR A 342 -7.03 -15.41 22.31
N GLY A 343 -7.40 -16.49 23.00
CA GLY A 343 -7.86 -17.73 22.37
C GLY A 343 -6.76 -18.47 21.62
N GLU A 344 -7.14 -19.47 20.86
CA GLU A 344 -6.26 -20.29 20.03
C GLU A 344 -6.86 -20.49 18.64
N SER A 345 -6.00 -20.60 17.61
CA SER A 345 -6.46 -20.82 16.23
C SER A 345 -7.21 -22.16 16.11
N PRO A 346 -8.41 -22.17 15.53
CA PRO A 346 -9.20 -23.37 15.37
C PRO A 346 -8.44 -24.44 14.56
N GLN A 347 -8.37 -25.67 15.05
CA GLN A 347 -7.63 -26.75 14.39
C GLN A 347 -8.14 -27.03 12.96
N ARG A 348 -9.45 -26.89 12.72
CA ARG A 348 -10.03 -27.03 11.37
C ARG A 348 -9.53 -25.94 10.42
N TRP A 349 -9.32 -24.73 10.92
CA TRP A 349 -8.75 -23.61 10.16
C TRP A 349 -7.29 -23.89 9.80
N LEU A 350 -6.48 -24.30 10.78
CA LEU A 350 -5.08 -24.64 10.54
C LEU A 350 -4.94 -25.79 9.52
N ALA A 351 -5.78 -26.82 9.63
CA ALA A 351 -5.80 -27.93 8.68
C ALA A 351 -6.20 -27.48 7.27
N ALA A 352 -7.21 -26.62 7.13
CA ALA A 352 -7.62 -26.08 5.83
C ALA A 352 -6.52 -25.21 5.19
N CYS A 353 -5.81 -24.40 5.98
CA CYS A 353 -4.66 -23.64 5.51
C CYS A 353 -3.53 -24.55 5.02
N ALA A 354 -3.20 -25.59 5.78
CA ALA A 354 -2.16 -26.55 5.42
C ALA A 354 -2.51 -27.33 4.14
N GLU A 355 -3.76 -27.73 3.96
CA GLU A 355 -4.24 -28.42 2.76
C GLU A 355 -4.18 -27.48 1.53
N ALA A 356 -4.67 -26.25 1.66
CA ALA A 356 -4.64 -25.26 0.58
C ALA A 356 -3.20 -24.88 0.20
N ASP A 357 -2.31 -24.72 1.18
CA ASP A 357 -0.88 -24.48 0.95
C ASP A 357 -0.21 -25.67 0.26
N GLY A 358 -0.44 -26.88 0.76
CA GLY A 358 0.11 -28.10 0.15
C GLY A 358 -0.33 -28.26 -1.30
N THR A 359 -1.59 -28.00 -1.60
CA THR A 359 -2.11 -28.00 -2.99
C THR A 359 -1.45 -26.93 -3.86
N ALA A 360 -1.28 -25.71 -3.34
CA ALA A 360 -0.64 -24.63 -4.07
C ALA A 360 0.85 -24.93 -4.34
N ARG A 361 1.59 -25.45 -3.37
CA ARG A 361 3.00 -25.85 -3.54
C ARG A 361 3.15 -27.00 -4.52
N ALA A 362 2.28 -28.03 -4.44
CA ALA A 362 2.27 -29.12 -5.41
C ALA A 362 2.01 -28.62 -6.83
N HIS A 363 1.06 -27.70 -7.00
CA HIS A 363 0.78 -27.08 -8.31
C HIS A 363 2.00 -26.35 -8.87
N VAL A 364 2.75 -25.58 -8.07
CA VAL A 364 4.00 -24.93 -8.51
C VAL A 364 5.02 -25.97 -8.97
N LEU A 365 5.19 -27.07 -8.23
CA LEU A 365 6.10 -28.14 -8.60
C LEU A 365 5.68 -28.85 -9.89
N ASP A 366 4.39 -29.08 -10.10
CA ASP A 366 3.84 -29.67 -11.32
C ASP A 366 4.08 -28.76 -12.53
N VAL A 367 3.90 -27.45 -12.38
CA VAL A 367 4.20 -26.46 -13.42
C VAL A 367 5.69 -26.50 -13.77
N LEU A 368 6.58 -26.49 -12.76
CA LEU A 368 8.04 -26.62 -12.96
C LEU A 368 8.43 -27.93 -13.66
N ALA A 369 7.79 -29.05 -13.26
CA ALA A 369 8.01 -30.35 -13.91
C ALA A 369 7.54 -30.34 -15.37
N GLY A 370 6.41 -29.73 -15.66
CA GLY A 370 5.88 -29.56 -17.02
C GLY A 370 6.81 -28.72 -17.91
N LEU A 371 7.36 -27.63 -17.37
CA LEU A 371 8.37 -26.81 -18.08
C LEU A 371 9.62 -27.65 -18.42
N ARG A 372 10.11 -28.44 -17.48
CA ARG A 372 11.28 -29.33 -17.69
C ARG A 372 11.01 -30.50 -18.65
N ALA A 373 9.80 -31.03 -18.66
CA ALA A 373 9.41 -32.11 -19.58
C ALA A 373 9.32 -31.61 -21.03
N GLY A 374 8.79 -30.40 -21.25
CA GLY A 374 8.76 -29.74 -22.56
C GLY A 374 10.15 -29.46 -23.13
N GLN A 375 11.18 -29.41 -22.27
CA GLN A 375 12.59 -29.21 -22.67
C GLN A 375 13.20 -30.42 -23.39
N ARG A 376 12.81 -31.62 -23.03
CA ARG A 376 13.46 -32.86 -23.50
C ARG A 376 13.15 -33.20 -24.94
N ASP A 377 12.08 -32.66 -25.51
CA ASP A 377 11.55 -33.13 -26.80
C ASP A 377 11.61 -32.10 -27.94
N ALA A 378 12.10 -30.86 -27.75
CA ALA A 378 11.70 -29.86 -28.73
C ALA A 378 12.78 -28.97 -29.34
N ASP A 379 13.82 -28.48 -28.69
CA ASP A 379 14.68 -27.46 -29.33
C ASP A 379 16.09 -27.38 -28.71
N PRO A 380 17.17 -27.47 -29.52
CA PRO A 380 18.55 -27.17 -29.08
C PRO A 380 18.76 -25.73 -28.55
N GLY A 381 17.83 -24.81 -28.88
CA GLY A 381 17.83 -23.41 -28.42
C GLY A 381 16.91 -23.12 -27.23
N TRP A 382 16.39 -24.13 -26.54
CA TRP A 382 15.49 -23.94 -25.43
C TRP A 382 16.20 -23.24 -24.24
N LEU A 383 15.53 -22.21 -23.69
CA LEU A 383 15.98 -21.46 -22.50
C LEU A 383 15.01 -21.65 -21.34
N PRO A 384 15.49 -21.68 -20.06
CA PRO A 384 14.63 -21.78 -18.91
C PRO A 384 13.72 -20.56 -18.75
N SER A 385 12.64 -20.70 -18.00
CA SER A 385 11.82 -19.59 -17.54
C SER A 385 12.42 -18.91 -16.29
N GLY A 386 12.09 -17.65 -16.06
CA GLY A 386 12.47 -16.96 -14.82
C GLY A 386 11.97 -17.66 -13.54
N LEU A 387 10.83 -18.39 -13.61
CA LEU A 387 10.30 -19.19 -12.50
C LEU A 387 11.26 -20.33 -12.10
N GLU A 388 11.87 -21.01 -13.07
CA GLU A 388 12.83 -22.08 -12.79
C GLU A 388 14.13 -21.54 -12.20
N VAL A 389 14.58 -20.35 -12.64
CA VAL A 389 15.72 -19.65 -12.04
C VAL A 389 15.40 -19.26 -10.60
N ALA A 390 14.19 -18.69 -10.34
CA ALA A 390 13.77 -18.34 -9.00
C ALA A 390 13.68 -19.56 -8.06
N TYR A 391 13.23 -20.71 -8.59
CA TYR A 391 13.20 -21.96 -7.84
C TYR A 391 14.63 -22.41 -7.45
N ALA A 392 15.58 -22.39 -8.39
CA ALA A 392 16.97 -22.76 -8.12
C ALA A 392 17.66 -21.82 -7.12
N VAL A 393 17.36 -20.51 -7.19
CA VAL A 393 17.85 -19.52 -6.22
C VAL A 393 17.27 -19.79 -4.83
N GLY A 394 15.99 -20.06 -4.73
CA GLY A 394 15.33 -20.37 -3.45
C GLY A 394 15.89 -21.63 -2.79
N GLU A 395 16.14 -22.70 -3.57
CA GLU A 395 16.78 -23.92 -3.08
C GLU A 395 18.20 -23.64 -2.54
N ALA A 396 18.97 -22.79 -3.21
CA ALA A 396 20.32 -22.41 -2.76
C ALA A 396 20.28 -21.65 -1.43
N VAL A 397 19.32 -20.72 -1.28
CA VAL A 397 19.12 -19.96 -0.02
C VAL A 397 18.65 -20.89 1.11
N ALA A 398 17.74 -21.82 0.82
CA ALA A 398 17.26 -22.78 1.81
C ALA A 398 18.36 -23.74 2.28
N ALA A 399 19.33 -24.06 1.41
CA ALA A 399 20.45 -24.94 1.71
C ALA A 399 21.57 -24.25 2.53
N ASP A 400 21.72 -22.91 2.41
CA ASP A 400 22.73 -22.15 3.13
C ASP A 400 22.10 -20.99 3.94
N PRO A 401 21.88 -21.17 5.24
CA PRO A 401 21.28 -20.14 6.08
C PRO A 401 22.18 -18.90 6.29
N THR A 402 23.43 -18.93 5.86
CA THR A 402 24.33 -17.76 5.90
C THR A 402 24.22 -16.90 4.65
N LEU A 403 23.57 -17.39 3.60
CA LEU A 403 23.37 -16.65 2.35
C LEU A 403 22.29 -15.59 2.52
N LEU A 404 22.64 -14.34 2.22
CA LEU A 404 21.69 -13.23 2.14
C LEU A 404 21.26 -13.04 0.69
N LEU A 405 19.95 -13.04 0.45
CA LEU A 405 19.37 -12.81 -0.87
C LEU A 405 18.81 -11.39 -0.99
N PHE A 406 19.35 -10.62 -1.95
CA PHE A 406 18.68 -9.40 -2.42
C PHE A 406 17.88 -9.73 -3.67
N VAL A 407 16.60 -9.35 -3.72
CA VAL A 407 15.72 -9.65 -4.86
C VAL A 407 15.23 -8.36 -5.49
N GLY A 408 15.48 -8.20 -6.78
CA GLY A 408 14.95 -7.08 -7.56
C GLY A 408 13.44 -7.13 -7.75
N SER A 409 12.85 -5.97 -7.88
CA SER A 409 11.45 -5.82 -8.26
C SER A 409 11.14 -6.50 -9.60
N SER A 410 9.88 -6.51 -10.04
CA SER A 410 9.40 -7.16 -11.27
C SER A 410 9.17 -8.67 -11.13
N ASN A 411 9.62 -9.49 -12.08
CA ASN A 411 9.42 -10.95 -12.08
C ASN A 411 10.20 -11.67 -10.98
N PRO A 412 11.48 -11.36 -10.70
CA PRO A 412 12.27 -12.11 -9.72
C PRO A 412 11.58 -12.25 -8.36
N VAL A 413 11.07 -11.14 -7.80
CA VAL A 413 10.41 -11.17 -6.49
C VAL A 413 9.06 -11.90 -6.52
N ARG A 414 8.34 -11.88 -7.64
CA ARG A 414 7.06 -12.58 -7.78
C ARG A 414 7.24 -14.08 -7.94
N ASP A 415 8.21 -14.47 -8.72
CA ASP A 415 8.55 -15.87 -8.95
C ASP A 415 9.07 -16.52 -7.66
N LEU A 416 9.94 -15.82 -6.94
CA LEU A 416 10.43 -16.28 -5.64
C LEU A 416 9.29 -16.44 -4.61
N ALA A 417 8.35 -15.50 -4.56
CA ALA A 417 7.24 -15.52 -3.62
C ALA A 417 6.33 -16.74 -3.78
N VAL A 418 6.20 -17.29 -4.98
CA VAL A 418 5.38 -18.49 -5.21
C VAL A 418 6.20 -19.78 -5.15
N THR A 419 7.50 -19.74 -5.45
CA THR A 419 8.36 -20.91 -5.36
C THR A 419 8.82 -21.18 -3.93
N HIS A 420 9.16 -20.12 -3.18
CA HIS A 420 9.72 -20.22 -1.82
C HIS A 420 9.10 -19.17 -0.87
N PRO A 421 7.84 -19.34 -0.47
CA PRO A 421 7.15 -18.40 0.41
C PRO A 421 7.76 -18.29 1.82
N ASP A 422 8.70 -19.19 2.16
CA ASP A 422 9.29 -19.30 3.50
C ASP A 422 10.56 -18.45 3.70
N LEU A 423 11.05 -17.79 2.65
CA LEU A 423 12.36 -17.13 2.66
C LEU A 423 12.39 -15.72 3.30
N GLY A 424 11.40 -15.35 4.13
CA GLY A 424 11.28 -14.01 4.69
C GLY A 424 12.57 -13.41 5.28
N PRO A 425 13.20 -13.97 6.33
CA PRO A 425 14.36 -13.37 7.02
C PRO A 425 15.63 -13.28 6.18
N HIS A 426 15.75 -14.10 5.14
CA HIS A 426 16.92 -14.16 4.26
C HIS A 426 16.81 -13.28 3.02
N CYS A 427 15.66 -12.59 2.84
CA CYS A 427 15.41 -11.73 1.70
C CYS A 427 15.46 -10.25 2.05
N TRP A 428 16.13 -9.48 1.18
CA TRP A 428 16.06 -8.03 1.12
C TRP A 428 15.48 -7.60 -0.22
N VAL A 429 14.70 -6.54 -0.22
CA VAL A 429 14.02 -6.02 -1.41
C VAL A 429 13.90 -4.50 -1.35
N ASN A 430 13.95 -3.82 -2.48
CA ASN A 430 13.64 -2.39 -2.60
C ASN A 430 12.16 -2.23 -3.00
N ARG A 431 11.23 -2.43 -2.03
CA ARG A 431 9.80 -2.37 -2.32
C ARG A 431 9.09 -1.13 -1.74
N GLY A 432 9.83 -0.20 -1.18
CA GLY A 432 9.27 1.09 -0.73
C GLY A 432 8.58 1.83 -1.87
N ALA A 433 9.27 1.98 -3.00
CA ALA A 433 8.74 2.52 -4.25
C ALA A 433 8.71 1.48 -5.39
N SER A 434 9.32 0.31 -5.18
CA SER A 434 9.34 -0.82 -6.14
C SER A 434 10.02 -0.50 -7.49
N GLY A 435 10.97 0.43 -7.51
CA GLY A 435 11.74 0.80 -8.70
C GLY A 435 12.73 -0.27 -9.14
N ILE A 436 13.29 -0.12 -10.35
CA ILE A 436 14.39 -0.94 -10.87
C ILE A 436 15.74 -0.25 -10.69
N ASP A 437 15.74 1.00 -10.23
CA ASP A 437 16.90 1.83 -9.93
C ASP A 437 17.59 1.37 -8.64
N GLY A 438 18.93 1.51 -8.58
CA GLY A 438 19.73 1.30 -7.38
C GLY A 438 19.82 -0.13 -6.86
N ASN A 439 19.41 -1.16 -7.62
CA ASN A 439 19.37 -2.54 -7.12
C ASN A 439 20.78 -3.13 -6.92
N ILE A 440 21.69 -2.92 -7.87
CA ILE A 440 23.10 -3.34 -7.75
C ILE A 440 23.76 -2.57 -6.62
N SER A 441 23.58 -1.26 -6.58
CA SER A 441 24.14 -0.39 -5.55
C SER A 441 23.69 -0.78 -4.14
N THR A 442 22.41 -1.14 -3.97
CA THR A 442 21.90 -1.66 -2.68
C THR A 442 22.56 -2.98 -2.32
N ALA A 443 22.68 -3.92 -3.26
CA ALA A 443 23.32 -5.20 -3.02
C ALA A 443 24.82 -5.05 -2.68
N MET A 444 25.52 -4.11 -3.30
CA MET A 444 26.91 -3.74 -2.96
C MET A 444 27.03 -3.29 -1.50
N GLY A 445 26.13 -2.41 -1.06
CA GLY A 445 26.09 -1.94 0.33
C GLY A 445 25.80 -3.07 1.33
N LEU A 446 24.84 -3.95 1.02
CA LEU A 446 24.53 -5.11 1.85
C LEU A 446 25.76 -6.05 1.97
N ALA A 447 26.45 -6.32 0.88
CA ALA A 447 27.57 -7.23 0.83
C ALA A 447 28.83 -6.72 1.58
N LEU A 448 28.98 -5.41 1.73
CA LEU A 448 30.07 -4.83 2.54
C LEU A 448 29.94 -5.15 4.04
N HIS A 449 28.72 -5.33 4.53
CA HIS A 449 28.45 -5.55 5.96
C HIS A 449 28.03 -6.98 6.29
N HIS A 450 27.52 -7.74 5.31
CA HIS A 450 27.12 -9.12 5.54
C HIS A 450 28.34 -10.06 5.55
N PRO A 451 28.56 -10.86 6.62
CA PRO A 451 29.75 -11.72 6.70
C PRO A 451 29.69 -12.95 5.79
N GLY A 452 28.49 -13.39 5.42
CA GLY A 452 28.25 -14.53 4.52
C GLY A 452 28.14 -14.12 3.05
N PRO A 453 27.84 -15.08 2.17
CA PRO A 453 27.59 -14.80 0.77
C PRO A 453 26.37 -13.92 0.55
N VAL A 454 26.41 -13.07 -0.46
CA VAL A 454 25.27 -12.25 -0.90
C VAL A 454 24.98 -12.55 -2.37
N VAL A 455 23.73 -12.83 -2.67
CA VAL A 455 23.23 -13.00 -4.04
C VAL A 455 22.23 -11.89 -4.32
N ALA A 456 22.46 -11.12 -5.39
CA ALA A 456 21.49 -10.16 -5.93
C ALA A 456 20.81 -10.79 -7.14
N PHE A 457 19.57 -11.24 -6.98
CA PHE A 457 18.77 -11.83 -8.05
C PHE A 457 17.95 -10.77 -8.77
N LEU A 458 18.31 -10.45 -10.01
CA LEU A 458 17.78 -9.35 -10.81
C LEU A 458 17.28 -9.83 -12.18
N GLY A 459 16.36 -9.08 -12.78
CA GLY A 459 16.14 -9.14 -14.24
C GLY A 459 17.14 -8.27 -14.97
N ASP A 460 17.29 -8.50 -16.26
CA ASP A 460 18.22 -7.81 -17.15
C ASP A 460 18.04 -6.29 -17.18
N LEU A 461 16.81 -5.80 -17.36
CA LEU A 461 16.54 -4.35 -17.38
C LEU A 461 16.89 -3.68 -16.05
N ALA A 462 16.67 -4.34 -14.92
CA ALA A 462 17.06 -3.81 -13.61
C ALA A 462 18.59 -3.77 -13.44
N ALA A 463 19.29 -4.79 -13.94
CA ALA A 463 20.74 -4.83 -13.92
C ALA A 463 21.36 -3.78 -14.85
N LEU A 464 20.81 -3.62 -16.06
CA LEU A 464 21.25 -2.58 -17.01
C LEU A 464 21.00 -1.17 -16.47
N HIS A 465 19.85 -0.94 -15.84
CA HIS A 465 19.47 0.37 -15.31
C HIS A 465 20.44 0.85 -14.21
N ASP A 466 20.96 -0.05 -13.38
CA ASP A 466 21.89 0.26 -12.29
C ASP A 466 23.31 -0.29 -12.54
N SER A 467 23.69 -0.46 -13.80
CA SER A 467 25.04 -0.98 -14.14
C SER A 467 26.19 -0.11 -13.61
N GLY A 468 25.95 1.21 -13.45
CA GLY A 468 26.88 2.13 -12.81
C GLY A 468 27.18 1.80 -11.34
N GLY A 469 26.32 1.04 -10.66
CA GLY A 469 26.54 0.53 -9.31
C GLY A 469 27.70 -0.46 -9.19
N LEU A 470 28.22 -0.98 -10.32
CA LEU A 470 29.41 -1.83 -10.37
C LEU A 470 30.72 -1.03 -10.21
N LEU A 471 30.67 0.28 -10.38
CA LEU A 471 31.86 1.12 -10.24
C LEU A 471 32.27 1.23 -8.77
N VAL A 472 33.42 0.67 -8.42
CA VAL A 472 34.07 0.89 -7.13
C VAL A 472 35.34 1.70 -7.36
N PRO A 473 35.44 2.92 -6.80
CA PRO A 473 36.65 3.74 -6.88
C PRO A 473 37.86 3.00 -6.29
N THR A 474 39.04 3.23 -6.82
CA THR A 474 40.27 2.46 -6.48
C THR A 474 40.72 2.62 -5.02
N LEU A 475 40.28 3.65 -4.33
CA LEU A 475 40.60 3.89 -2.91
C LEU A 475 39.49 3.40 -1.96
N GLU A 476 38.41 2.82 -2.50
CA GLU A 476 37.27 2.32 -1.73
C GLU A 476 37.30 0.80 -1.57
N ASN A 477 36.61 0.33 -0.53
CA ASN A 477 36.46 -1.10 -0.28
C ASN A 477 35.40 -1.70 -1.21
N ALA A 478 35.78 -2.73 -1.94
CA ALA A 478 34.84 -3.55 -2.71
C ALA A 478 34.32 -4.73 -1.86
N PRO A 479 33.05 -5.16 -2.04
CA PRO A 479 32.56 -6.41 -1.47
C PRO A 479 33.41 -7.60 -1.95
N LYS A 480 33.57 -8.60 -1.08
CA LYS A 480 34.33 -9.82 -1.39
C LYS A 480 33.47 -11.07 -1.58
N ASN A 481 32.15 -10.91 -1.49
CA ASN A 481 31.18 -12.00 -1.33
C ASN A 481 29.89 -11.79 -2.12
N LEU A 482 29.90 -10.95 -3.17
CA LEU A 482 28.70 -10.58 -3.93
C LEU A 482 28.62 -11.30 -5.27
N THR A 483 27.53 -12.01 -5.50
CA THR A 483 27.12 -12.51 -6.81
C THR A 483 25.92 -11.74 -7.31
N ILE A 484 26.03 -11.06 -8.43
CA ILE A 484 24.92 -10.44 -9.15
C ILE A 484 24.42 -11.45 -10.17
N LEU A 485 23.28 -12.07 -9.89
CA LEU A 485 22.62 -13.03 -10.75
C LEU A 485 21.60 -12.33 -11.62
N VAL A 486 21.77 -12.35 -12.91
CA VAL A 486 20.89 -11.77 -13.91
C VAL A 486 20.11 -12.87 -14.62
N ALA A 487 18.79 -12.91 -14.43
CA ALA A 487 17.90 -13.67 -15.30
C ALA A 487 17.60 -12.81 -16.53
N ASN A 488 18.27 -13.09 -17.64
CA ASN A 488 18.21 -12.30 -18.85
C ASN A 488 17.18 -12.89 -19.82
N ASP A 489 16.00 -12.26 -19.91
CA ASP A 489 14.96 -12.58 -20.89
C ASP A 489 14.94 -11.60 -22.08
N ALA A 490 15.96 -10.77 -22.19
CA ALA A 490 16.19 -9.75 -23.20
C ALA A 490 15.04 -8.73 -23.28
N GLY A 491 14.47 -8.31 -22.12
CA GLY A 491 13.48 -7.24 -22.10
C GLY A 491 12.52 -7.22 -20.92
N GLY A 492 11.38 -6.55 -21.10
CA GLY A 492 10.38 -6.25 -20.07
C GLY A 492 9.35 -7.37 -19.85
N GLY A 493 9.76 -8.59 -19.50
CA GLY A 493 8.87 -9.75 -19.35
C GLY A 493 7.74 -9.58 -18.34
N ILE A 494 7.83 -8.67 -17.37
CA ILE A 494 6.76 -8.40 -16.39
C ILE A 494 5.48 -7.89 -17.07
N PHE A 495 5.60 -7.06 -18.09
CA PHE A 495 4.46 -6.44 -18.74
C PHE A 495 3.56 -7.44 -19.46
N ALA A 496 4.09 -8.61 -19.85
CA ALA A 496 3.30 -9.71 -20.42
C ALA A 496 2.29 -10.29 -19.40
N THR A 497 2.51 -10.12 -18.09
CA THR A 497 1.59 -10.59 -17.03
C THR A 497 0.55 -9.53 -16.61
N LEU A 498 0.62 -8.34 -17.18
CA LEU A 498 -0.25 -7.21 -16.90
C LEU A 498 -1.26 -7.01 -18.05
N GLU A 499 -2.09 -5.98 -17.97
CA GLU A 499 -3.12 -5.67 -18.97
C GLU A 499 -2.54 -5.43 -20.37
N GLN A 500 -1.32 -4.87 -20.44
CA GLN A 500 -0.60 -4.60 -21.68
C GLN A 500 -0.19 -5.87 -22.42
N GLY A 501 -0.13 -7.01 -21.74
CA GLY A 501 0.16 -8.32 -22.33
C GLY A 501 -1.05 -8.99 -23.01
N ALA A 502 -2.22 -8.34 -23.04
CA ALA A 502 -3.39 -8.87 -23.69
C ALA A 502 -3.19 -8.95 -25.22
N PRO A 503 -3.75 -9.99 -25.90
CA PRO A 503 -3.60 -10.17 -27.34
C PRO A 503 -4.01 -8.97 -28.19
N ALA A 504 -4.91 -8.14 -27.70
CA ALA A 504 -5.33 -6.90 -28.38
C ALA A 504 -4.21 -5.87 -28.57
N TYR A 505 -3.08 -5.99 -27.84
CA TYR A 505 -1.96 -5.05 -27.87
C TYR A 505 -0.67 -5.70 -28.42
N GLU A 506 -0.73 -6.93 -28.94
CA GLU A 506 0.43 -7.73 -29.35
C GLU A 506 1.33 -6.99 -30.36
N ASP A 507 0.74 -6.31 -31.35
CA ASP A 507 1.48 -5.57 -32.38
C ASP A 507 2.36 -4.44 -31.82
N GLN A 508 2.01 -3.87 -30.66
CA GLN A 508 2.71 -2.75 -30.06
C GLN A 508 3.54 -3.18 -28.82
N PHE A 509 3.29 -4.39 -28.32
CA PHE A 509 3.83 -4.85 -27.05
C PHE A 509 5.35 -4.80 -26.99
N GLU A 510 6.02 -5.40 -27.98
CA GLU A 510 7.47 -5.51 -28.00
C GLU A 510 8.15 -4.13 -28.01
N ARG A 511 7.63 -3.18 -28.77
CA ARG A 511 8.21 -1.84 -28.85
C ARG A 511 7.97 -1.01 -27.61
N LEU A 512 6.78 -1.07 -27.01
CA LEU A 512 6.36 -0.15 -25.95
C LEU A 512 6.65 -0.70 -24.53
N PHE A 513 6.63 -2.02 -24.37
CA PHE A 513 6.70 -2.68 -23.07
C PHE A 513 7.76 -3.78 -23.01
N GLY A 514 7.87 -4.59 -24.04
CA GLY A 514 8.88 -5.63 -24.17
C GLY A 514 10.29 -5.06 -24.21
N VAL A 515 10.48 -3.94 -24.90
CA VAL A 515 11.74 -3.22 -25.03
C VAL A 515 12.92 -4.17 -25.23
N PRO A 516 12.91 -4.98 -26.32
CA PRO A 516 13.96 -5.97 -26.55
C PRO A 516 15.32 -5.29 -26.74
N HIS A 517 16.36 -5.91 -26.19
CA HIS A 517 17.73 -5.41 -26.28
C HIS A 517 18.73 -6.51 -26.62
N THR A 518 19.92 -6.08 -27.05
CA THR A 518 21.07 -6.94 -27.37
C THR A 518 22.27 -6.58 -26.49
N ALA A 519 22.02 -6.16 -25.23
CA ALA A 519 23.10 -5.81 -24.33
C ALA A 519 23.97 -7.02 -24.03
N ASP A 520 25.28 -6.82 -24.08
CA ASP A 520 26.30 -7.83 -23.80
C ASP A 520 26.77 -7.68 -22.34
N PHE A 521 26.35 -8.60 -21.48
CA PHE A 521 26.70 -8.56 -20.06
C PHE A 521 28.16 -8.94 -19.79
N GLU A 522 28.81 -9.72 -20.67
CA GLU A 522 30.25 -10.01 -20.59
C GLU A 522 31.07 -8.75 -20.84
N ALA A 523 30.78 -8.04 -21.94
CA ALA A 523 31.43 -6.78 -22.25
C ALA A 523 31.18 -5.71 -21.19
N LEU A 524 29.97 -5.66 -20.63
CA LEU A 524 29.62 -4.76 -19.55
C LEU A 524 30.42 -5.06 -18.27
N ALA A 525 30.49 -6.32 -17.85
CA ALA A 525 31.26 -6.74 -16.69
C ALA A 525 32.76 -6.44 -16.88
N ALA A 526 33.29 -6.73 -18.06
CA ALA A 526 34.70 -6.43 -18.42
C ALA A 526 34.97 -4.92 -18.34
N GLY A 527 34.05 -4.07 -18.81
CA GLY A 527 34.17 -2.62 -18.75
C GLY A 527 34.24 -2.07 -17.32
N TRP A 528 33.61 -2.73 -16.37
CA TRP A 528 33.64 -2.40 -14.93
C TRP A 528 34.72 -3.17 -14.14
N GLY A 529 35.46 -4.05 -14.78
CA GLY A 529 36.49 -4.89 -14.12
C GLY A 529 35.90 -5.95 -13.18
N VAL A 530 34.69 -6.40 -13.44
CA VAL A 530 33.95 -7.41 -12.66
C VAL A 530 34.06 -8.77 -13.35
N ALA A 531 34.24 -9.83 -12.56
CA ALA A 531 34.25 -11.19 -13.09
C ALA A 531 32.88 -11.55 -13.69
N TYR A 532 32.89 -12.23 -14.85
CA TYR A 532 31.67 -12.66 -15.54
C TYR A 532 31.63 -14.16 -15.72
N GLN A 533 30.43 -14.71 -15.60
CA GLN A 533 30.16 -16.11 -15.92
C GLN A 533 28.73 -16.25 -16.47
N GLN A 534 28.59 -16.76 -17.68
CA GLN A 534 27.31 -17.29 -18.14
C GLN A 534 27.19 -18.75 -17.69
N CYS A 535 26.02 -19.13 -17.20
CA CYS A 535 25.75 -20.50 -16.79
C CYS A 535 24.36 -20.97 -17.22
N THR A 536 24.20 -22.26 -17.34
CA THR A 536 22.93 -22.93 -17.55
C THR A 536 22.17 -23.07 -16.21
N LEU A 537 20.87 -23.34 -16.28
CA LEU A 537 20.09 -23.63 -15.08
C LEU A 537 20.64 -24.83 -14.27
N ALA A 538 21.19 -25.85 -14.95
CA ALA A 538 21.77 -27.02 -14.31
C ALA A 538 23.04 -26.71 -13.52
N GLU A 539 23.83 -25.75 -13.98
CA GLU A 539 25.06 -25.31 -13.34
C GLU A 539 24.83 -24.31 -12.20
N LEU A 540 23.68 -23.63 -12.22
CA LEU A 540 23.38 -22.50 -11.35
C LEU A 540 23.54 -22.84 -9.87
N ALA A 541 23.03 -23.99 -9.41
CA ALA A 541 23.15 -24.42 -8.02
C ALA A 541 24.62 -24.52 -7.58
N GLY A 542 25.49 -25.12 -8.41
CA GLY A 542 26.91 -25.21 -8.15
C GLY A 542 27.61 -23.83 -8.16
N VAL A 543 27.20 -22.95 -9.08
CA VAL A 543 27.70 -21.58 -9.14
C VAL A 543 27.32 -20.79 -7.88
N LEU A 544 26.10 -20.89 -7.40
CA LEU A 544 25.62 -20.19 -6.20
C LEU A 544 26.28 -20.72 -4.92
N THR A 545 26.62 -22.00 -4.83
CA THR A 545 27.28 -22.60 -3.65
C THR A 545 28.81 -22.44 -3.65
N SER A 546 29.43 -22.06 -4.78
CA SER A 546 30.89 -21.91 -4.93
C SER A 546 31.45 -20.57 -4.42
N HIS A 547 30.73 -19.87 -3.53
CA HIS A 547 31.12 -18.53 -3.03
C HIS A 547 32.50 -18.48 -2.37
N ALA A 548 32.94 -19.55 -1.73
CA ALA A 548 34.23 -19.61 -1.02
C ALA A 548 35.45 -19.59 -1.95
N ALA A 549 35.26 -19.88 -3.23
CA ALA A 549 36.35 -20.02 -4.17
C ALA A 549 36.69 -18.74 -4.98
N GLN A 550 35.82 -17.74 -4.98
CA GLN A 550 35.99 -16.51 -5.76
C GLN A 550 35.70 -15.28 -4.90
N ALA A 551 36.77 -14.66 -4.40
CA ALA A 551 36.66 -13.39 -3.67
C ALA A 551 36.36 -12.24 -4.65
N GLY A 552 35.39 -11.39 -4.31
CA GLY A 552 35.07 -10.18 -5.06
C GLY A 552 33.62 -10.09 -5.48
N VAL A 553 33.36 -9.18 -6.42
CA VAL A 553 32.06 -9.03 -7.09
C VAL A 553 32.10 -9.83 -8.39
N ARG A 554 31.08 -10.61 -8.64
CA ARG A 554 30.92 -11.32 -9.92
C ARG A 554 29.52 -11.14 -10.49
N LEU A 555 29.40 -11.09 -11.79
CA LEU A 555 28.15 -11.11 -12.53
C LEU A 555 27.94 -12.51 -13.12
N VAL A 556 26.82 -13.12 -12.78
CA VAL A 556 26.41 -14.42 -13.31
C VAL A 556 25.15 -14.20 -14.15
N GLU A 557 25.19 -14.67 -15.39
CA GLU A 557 24.06 -14.56 -16.30
C GLU A 557 23.44 -15.92 -16.57
N VAL A 558 22.10 -15.97 -16.46
CA VAL A 558 21.29 -17.09 -16.95
C VAL A 558 20.35 -16.53 -18.02
N CYS A 559 20.57 -16.94 -19.28
CA CYS A 559 19.62 -16.61 -20.35
C CYS A 559 18.31 -17.32 -20.12
N THR A 560 17.21 -16.57 -20.22
CA THR A 560 15.85 -17.07 -19.99
C THR A 560 14.93 -16.69 -21.15
N GLN A 561 13.74 -17.30 -21.21
CA GLN A 561 12.75 -16.96 -22.22
C GLN A 561 11.56 -16.22 -21.62
N ARG A 562 11.02 -15.22 -22.34
CA ARG A 562 9.80 -14.50 -21.95
C ARG A 562 8.57 -14.86 -22.78
N ARG A 563 8.73 -15.59 -23.92
CA ARG A 563 7.66 -15.88 -24.88
C ARG A 563 6.38 -16.47 -24.27
N HIS A 564 6.53 -17.30 -23.23
CA HIS A 564 5.40 -17.98 -22.60
C HIS A 564 5.04 -17.38 -21.23
N ARG A 565 5.57 -16.20 -20.90
CA ARG A 565 5.36 -15.59 -19.56
C ARG A 565 3.89 -15.36 -19.24
N HIS A 566 3.09 -14.93 -20.21
CA HIS A 566 1.64 -14.75 -20.04
C HIS A 566 0.94 -16.09 -19.75
N ALA A 567 1.20 -17.10 -20.56
CA ALA A 567 0.62 -18.44 -20.37
C ALA A 567 1.07 -19.08 -19.05
N LEU A 568 2.34 -18.92 -18.67
CA LEU A 568 2.87 -19.38 -17.40
C LEU A 568 2.15 -18.71 -16.21
N ALA A 569 1.96 -17.40 -16.25
CA ALA A 569 1.25 -16.66 -15.21
C ALA A 569 -0.23 -17.09 -15.13
N ALA A 570 -0.88 -17.34 -16.26
CA ALA A 570 -2.25 -17.86 -16.31
C ALA A 570 -2.32 -19.28 -15.71
N THR A 571 -1.39 -20.17 -16.06
CA THR A 571 -1.34 -21.53 -15.51
C THR A 571 -1.14 -21.49 -13.98
N LEU A 572 -0.17 -20.70 -13.48
CA LEU A 572 0.08 -20.57 -12.04
C LEU A 572 -1.13 -20.04 -11.26
N THR A 573 -1.92 -19.17 -11.86
CA THR A 573 -3.09 -18.54 -11.19
C THR A 573 -4.41 -19.25 -11.45
N GLY A 574 -4.42 -20.31 -12.24
CA GLY A 574 -5.62 -21.06 -12.61
C GLY A 574 -6.61 -20.26 -13.49
N ARG A 575 -6.10 -19.34 -14.32
CA ARG A 575 -6.90 -18.47 -15.21
C ARG A 575 -6.83 -18.90 -16.67
#